data_224494dc099ed31daeef6b5584be81d9
#
_entry.id   224494dc099ed31daeef6b5584be81d9
#
_cell.length_a   1.000
_cell.length_b   1.000
_cell.length_c   1.000
_cell.angle_alpha   90.00
_cell.angle_beta   90.00
_cell.angle_gamma   90.00
#
_symmetry.space_group_name_H-M   'P 1'
#
loop_
_entity.id
_entity.type
_entity.pdbx_description
1 polymer ?
#
loop_
_entity_poly.entity_id
_entity_poly.type
_entity_poly.pdbx_seq_one_letter_code
_entity_poly.pdbx_strand_id
1 'polypeptide(L)'
;MNMDNLDTKKIGTQLGTTGYIYASDTPENGGYGEDNVVGYDNGITAVQALLNGQVDCVIIDNAPAQEFVKANSGLTILEGAWVEENYAIGFKKGNTELQTAVNEALKKLIADGTVQKIVDKYIPAN
;
A
#
# COMPACT_ATOMS: atom_id res chain seq x y z
N MET A 1 -14.52 -2.57 -13.65
CA MET A 1 -14.18 -1.71 -12.48
C MET A 1 -13.03 -0.79 -12.91
N ASN A 2 -13.06 0.45 -12.49
CA ASN A 2 -11.97 1.43 -12.64
C ASN A 2 -11.92 2.30 -11.37
N MET A 3 -10.96 3.20 -11.28
CA MET A 3 -10.76 4.04 -10.10
C MET A 3 -11.93 5.01 -9.83
N ASP A 4 -12.67 5.41 -10.88
CA ASP A 4 -13.73 6.43 -10.78
C ASP A 4 -15.05 5.90 -10.18
N ASN A 5 -15.18 4.58 -9.97
CA ASN A 5 -16.41 3.99 -9.45
C ASN A 5 -16.22 3.15 -8.18
N LEU A 6 -15.20 3.48 -7.39
CA LEU A 6 -14.92 2.81 -6.12
C LEU A 6 -15.92 3.21 -5.01
N ASP A 7 -16.55 4.36 -5.12
CA ASP A 7 -17.55 4.89 -4.19
C ASP A 7 -18.80 4.01 -4.02
N THR A 8 -19.07 3.14 -5.00
CA THR A 8 -20.17 2.18 -4.99
C THR A 8 -19.73 0.76 -4.65
N LYS A 9 -18.49 0.56 -4.23
CA LYS A 9 -17.87 -0.75 -4.05
C LYS A 9 -17.59 -1.05 -2.59
N LYS A 10 -17.59 -2.34 -2.28
CA LYS A 10 -17.11 -2.84 -0.99
C LYS A 10 -15.61 -3.06 -1.08
N ILE A 11 -14.86 -2.31 -0.30
CA ILE A 11 -13.41 -2.21 -0.39
C ILE A 11 -12.77 -2.95 0.78
N GLY A 12 -11.88 -3.89 0.50
CA GLY A 12 -11.04 -4.54 1.52
C GLY A 12 -9.72 -3.79 1.71
N THR A 13 -9.27 -3.65 2.94
CA THR A 13 -7.97 -3.05 3.28
C THR A 13 -7.37 -3.75 4.49
N GLN A 14 -6.08 -3.53 4.75
CA GLN A 14 -5.46 -3.95 5.99
C GLN A 14 -5.63 -2.87 7.07
N LEU A 15 -6.12 -3.26 8.25
CA LEU A 15 -6.24 -2.37 9.41
C LEU A 15 -4.89 -1.74 9.79
N GLY A 16 -4.93 -0.48 10.19
CA GLY A 16 -3.75 0.27 10.64
C GLY A 16 -2.82 0.74 9.53
N THR A 17 -3.18 0.57 8.26
CA THR A 17 -2.44 1.11 7.11
C THR A 17 -3.03 2.45 6.66
N THR A 18 -2.24 3.22 5.92
CA THR A 18 -2.70 4.45 5.25
C THR A 18 -3.83 4.17 4.27
N GLY A 19 -3.79 3.03 3.57
CA GLY A 19 -4.86 2.57 2.71
C GLY A 19 -6.21 2.44 3.43
N TYR A 20 -6.21 1.89 4.66
CA TYR A 20 -7.42 1.83 5.49
C TYR A 20 -7.87 3.23 5.93
N ILE A 21 -6.95 4.04 6.47
CA ILE A 21 -7.25 5.38 7.01
C ILE A 21 -7.86 6.26 5.93
N TYR A 22 -7.26 6.30 4.74
CA TYR A 22 -7.76 7.14 3.65
C TYR A 22 -9.07 6.61 3.03
N ALA A 23 -9.17 5.29 2.83
CA ALA A 23 -10.37 4.71 2.23
C ALA A 23 -11.59 4.85 3.14
N SER A 24 -11.44 4.65 4.45
CA SER A 24 -12.54 4.74 5.43
C SER A 24 -12.91 6.17 5.82
N ASP A 25 -12.14 7.18 5.43
CA ASP A 25 -12.48 8.57 5.68
C ASP A 25 -13.76 8.98 4.93
N THR A 26 -14.31 10.13 5.29
CA THR A 26 -15.56 10.62 4.69
C THR A 26 -15.37 11.00 3.21
N PRO A 27 -16.43 10.98 2.41
CA PRO A 27 -16.37 11.41 1.01
C PRO A 27 -15.90 12.86 0.84
N GLU A 28 -16.20 13.75 1.80
CA GLU A 28 -15.73 15.13 1.79
C GLU A 28 -14.21 15.25 1.87
N ASN A 29 -13.56 14.26 2.49
CA ASN A 29 -12.10 14.14 2.61
C ASN A 29 -11.48 13.28 1.51
N GLY A 30 -12.29 12.78 0.57
CA GLY A 30 -11.85 11.92 -0.53
C GLY A 30 -11.83 10.42 -0.22
N GLY A 31 -12.37 10.01 0.93
CA GLY A 31 -12.58 8.61 1.29
C GLY A 31 -13.89 8.04 0.74
N TYR A 32 -14.20 6.81 1.08
CA TYR A 32 -15.41 6.09 0.65
C TYR A 32 -16.39 5.82 1.80
N GLY A 33 -16.03 6.22 3.03
CA GLY A 33 -16.80 6.00 4.24
C GLY A 33 -16.60 4.61 4.86
N GLU A 34 -16.69 4.53 6.18
CA GLU A 34 -16.47 3.29 6.94
C GLU A 34 -17.42 2.15 6.53
N ASP A 35 -18.65 2.46 6.14
CA ASP A 35 -19.65 1.45 5.76
C ASP A 35 -19.26 0.68 4.47
N ASN A 36 -18.44 1.29 3.62
CA ASN A 36 -17.96 0.71 2.37
C ASN A 36 -16.60 0.04 2.49
N VAL A 37 -15.91 0.19 3.63
CA VAL A 37 -14.54 -0.28 3.82
C VAL A 37 -14.47 -1.35 4.91
N VAL A 38 -13.94 -2.52 4.55
CA VAL A 38 -13.74 -3.65 5.47
C VAL A 38 -12.27 -3.76 5.81
N GLY A 39 -11.93 -3.56 7.08
CA GLY A 39 -10.57 -3.74 7.60
C GLY A 39 -10.29 -5.20 7.94
N TYR A 40 -9.19 -5.74 7.44
CA TYR A 40 -8.68 -7.09 7.71
C TYR A 40 -7.36 -7.02 8.49
N ASP A 41 -7.02 -8.07 9.22
CA ASP A 41 -5.79 -8.13 10.02
C ASP A 41 -4.51 -8.09 9.15
N ASN A 42 -4.60 -8.55 7.91
CA ASN A 42 -3.48 -8.55 6.97
C ASN A 42 -3.96 -8.57 5.51
N GLY A 43 -3.04 -8.28 4.58
CA GLY A 43 -3.33 -8.24 3.15
C GLY A 43 -3.76 -9.60 2.56
N ILE A 44 -3.24 -10.71 3.08
CA ILE A 44 -3.61 -12.06 2.63
C ILE A 44 -5.10 -12.30 2.84
N THR A 45 -5.60 -11.98 4.04
CA THR A 45 -7.02 -12.15 4.39
C THR A 45 -7.92 -11.24 3.55
N ALA A 46 -7.48 -10.00 3.29
CA ALA A 46 -8.20 -9.08 2.41
C ALA A 46 -8.31 -9.63 0.96
N VAL A 47 -7.21 -10.14 0.42
CA VAL A 47 -7.20 -10.75 -0.94
C VAL A 47 -8.03 -12.05 -0.98
N GLN A 48 -8.02 -12.86 0.05
CA GLN A 48 -8.90 -14.03 0.14
C GLN A 48 -10.38 -13.62 0.16
N ALA A 49 -10.73 -12.55 0.86
CA ALA A 49 -12.08 -12.01 0.85
C ALA A 49 -12.51 -11.53 -0.55
N LEU A 50 -11.59 -10.91 -1.32
CA LEU A 50 -11.83 -10.55 -2.72
C LEU A 50 -12.07 -11.79 -3.59
N LEU A 51 -11.22 -12.81 -3.49
CA LEU A 51 -11.38 -14.06 -4.24
C LEU A 51 -12.69 -14.80 -3.91
N ASN A 52 -13.18 -14.66 -2.70
CA ASN A 52 -14.45 -15.23 -2.24
C ASN A 52 -15.67 -14.33 -2.51
N GLY A 53 -15.51 -13.18 -3.16
CA GLY A 53 -16.59 -12.25 -3.47
C GLY A 53 -17.20 -11.54 -2.26
N GLN A 54 -16.47 -11.47 -1.15
CA GLN A 54 -16.90 -10.76 0.06
C GLN A 54 -16.65 -9.24 -0.01
N VAL A 55 -15.68 -8.84 -0.82
CA VAL A 55 -15.39 -7.45 -1.21
C VAL A 55 -15.22 -7.39 -2.72
N ASP A 56 -15.39 -6.21 -3.31
CA ASP A 56 -15.30 -5.98 -4.75
C ASP A 56 -13.86 -5.67 -5.20
N CYS A 57 -13.06 -5.08 -4.33
CA CYS A 57 -11.66 -4.77 -4.56
C CYS A 57 -10.86 -4.71 -3.25
N VAL A 58 -9.55 -4.63 -3.38
CA VAL A 58 -8.63 -4.43 -2.23
C VAL A 58 -7.72 -3.25 -2.54
N ILE A 59 -7.60 -2.34 -1.58
CA ILE A 59 -6.59 -1.27 -1.60
C ILE A 59 -5.41 -1.73 -0.76
N ILE A 60 -4.24 -1.80 -1.39
CA ILE A 60 -3.01 -2.29 -0.80
C ILE A 60 -1.81 -1.70 -1.59
N ASP A 61 -0.64 -1.66 -0.99
CA ASP A 61 0.59 -1.22 -1.65
C ASP A 61 0.87 -2.03 -2.93
N ASN A 62 1.43 -1.36 -3.94
CA ASN A 62 1.65 -1.95 -5.26
C ASN A 62 2.54 -3.20 -5.23
N ALA A 63 3.61 -3.21 -4.42
CA ALA A 63 4.53 -4.34 -4.35
C ALA A 63 3.85 -5.64 -3.89
N PRO A 64 3.16 -5.68 -2.73
CA PRO A 64 2.38 -6.86 -2.36
C PRO A 64 1.23 -7.15 -3.33
N ALA A 65 0.59 -6.15 -3.94
CA ALA A 65 -0.45 -6.36 -4.94
C ALA A 65 0.06 -7.19 -6.14
N GLN A 66 1.24 -6.86 -6.64
CA GLN A 66 1.88 -7.61 -7.74
C GLN A 66 2.14 -9.07 -7.37
N GLU A 67 2.62 -9.34 -6.16
CA GLU A 67 2.85 -10.72 -5.71
C GLU A 67 1.53 -11.50 -5.57
N PHE A 68 0.46 -10.87 -5.10
CA PHE A 68 -0.86 -11.50 -5.04
C PHE A 68 -1.41 -11.82 -6.44
N VAL A 69 -1.25 -10.93 -7.41
CA VAL A 69 -1.70 -11.16 -8.79
C VAL A 69 -0.89 -12.29 -9.46
N LYS A 70 0.43 -12.38 -9.21
CA LYS A 70 1.26 -13.50 -9.69
C LYS A 70 0.84 -14.84 -9.08
N ALA A 71 0.47 -14.84 -7.79
CA ALA A 71 0.13 -16.06 -7.08
C ALA A 71 -1.32 -16.53 -7.29
N ASN A 72 -2.22 -15.66 -7.75
CA ASN A 72 -3.65 -15.97 -7.86
C ASN A 72 -4.18 -15.58 -9.24
N SER A 73 -4.70 -16.55 -9.97
CA SER A 73 -5.41 -16.28 -11.22
C SER A 73 -6.72 -15.52 -10.98
N GLY A 74 -7.10 -14.68 -11.94
CA GLY A 74 -8.36 -13.91 -11.86
C GLY A 74 -8.26 -12.58 -11.13
N LEU A 75 -7.10 -12.22 -10.60
CA LEU A 75 -6.83 -10.89 -10.06
C LEU A 75 -6.16 -10.00 -11.10
N THR A 76 -6.41 -8.70 -11.01
CA THR A 76 -5.74 -7.67 -11.79
C THR A 76 -5.51 -6.45 -10.93
N ILE A 77 -4.48 -5.68 -11.24
CA ILE A 77 -4.24 -4.35 -10.65
C ILE A 77 -4.87 -3.33 -11.58
N LEU A 78 -5.64 -2.39 -11.04
CA LEU A 78 -6.19 -1.28 -11.82
C LEU A 78 -5.07 -0.34 -12.26
N GLU A 79 -5.21 0.24 -13.44
CA GLU A 79 -4.25 1.23 -13.93
C GLU A 79 -4.32 2.53 -13.10
N GLY A 80 -3.14 3.13 -12.88
CA GLY A 80 -2.97 4.34 -12.10
C GLY A 80 -2.63 4.07 -10.63
N ALA A 81 -2.19 5.12 -9.94
CA ALA A 81 -1.98 5.10 -8.49
C ALA A 81 -3.16 5.81 -7.82
N TRP A 82 -3.75 5.17 -6.82
CA TRP A 82 -4.82 5.80 -6.03
C TRP A 82 -4.25 6.89 -5.12
N VAL A 83 -3.11 6.60 -4.47
CA VAL A 83 -2.34 7.54 -3.65
C VAL A 83 -0.85 7.29 -3.88
N GLU A 84 -0.07 8.35 -3.97
CA GLU A 84 1.39 8.28 -3.93
C GLU A 84 1.87 8.60 -2.52
N GLU A 85 2.70 7.74 -1.96
CA GLU A 85 3.22 7.87 -0.60
C GLU A 85 4.75 7.86 -0.56
N ASN A 86 5.28 8.55 0.45
CA ASN A 86 6.69 8.50 0.78
C ASN A 86 6.91 7.72 2.07
N TYR A 87 7.88 6.83 2.08
CA TYR A 87 8.29 6.12 3.28
C TYR A 87 9.40 6.87 4.01
N ALA A 88 9.39 6.82 5.32
CA ALA A 88 10.41 7.43 6.15
C ALA A 88 10.77 6.53 7.33
N ILE A 89 12.01 6.68 7.83
CA ILE A 89 12.47 6.01 9.05
C ILE A 89 12.21 6.94 10.22
N GLY A 90 11.39 6.50 11.18
CA GLY A 90 11.09 7.25 12.41
C GLY A 90 12.17 7.03 13.48
N PHE A 91 12.52 8.12 14.18
CA PHE A 91 13.45 8.09 15.31
C PHE A 91 12.78 8.69 16.56
N LYS A 92 13.20 8.25 17.73
CA LYS A 92 12.81 8.91 18.97
C LYS A 92 13.25 10.39 18.91
N LYS A 93 12.36 11.30 19.25
CA LYS A 93 12.64 12.73 19.26
C LYS A 93 13.89 13.03 20.12
N GLY A 94 14.83 13.77 19.54
CA GLY A 94 16.11 14.10 20.18
C GLY A 94 17.25 13.10 19.93
N ASN A 95 17.00 11.94 19.30
CA ASN A 95 18.06 10.99 18.93
C ASN A 95 18.71 11.39 17.58
N THR A 96 19.36 12.55 17.58
CA THR A 96 19.97 13.14 16.39
C THR A 96 21.21 12.38 15.92
N GLU A 97 21.94 11.75 16.85
CA GLU A 97 23.13 10.96 16.52
C GLU A 97 22.77 9.76 15.63
N LEU A 98 21.79 8.96 16.05
CA LEU A 98 21.33 7.82 15.26
C LEU A 98 20.70 8.27 13.93
N GLN A 99 19.89 9.33 13.94
CA GLN A 99 19.29 9.90 12.73
C GLN A 99 20.36 10.31 11.72
N THR A 100 21.42 11.00 12.17
CA THR A 100 22.53 11.43 11.31
C THR A 100 23.27 10.23 10.73
N ALA A 101 23.63 9.26 11.56
CA ALA A 101 24.34 8.06 11.13
C ALA A 101 23.55 7.26 10.08
N VAL A 102 22.25 7.06 10.30
CA VAL A 102 21.37 6.35 9.35
C VAL A 102 21.21 7.15 8.05
N ASN A 103 21.01 8.47 8.12
CA ASN A 103 20.88 9.30 6.93
C ASN A 103 22.17 9.31 6.09
N GLU A 104 23.34 9.34 6.70
CA GLU A 104 24.60 9.27 5.98
C GLU A 104 24.82 7.89 5.34
N ALA A 105 24.48 6.81 6.04
CA ALA A 105 24.53 5.46 5.48
C ALA A 105 23.57 5.33 4.30
N LEU A 106 22.34 5.80 4.44
CA LEU A 106 21.32 5.74 3.38
C LEU A 106 21.75 6.55 2.15
N LYS A 107 22.30 7.76 2.34
CA LYS A 107 22.84 8.56 1.23
C LYS A 107 23.94 7.82 0.45
N LYS A 108 24.82 7.10 1.13
CA LYS A 108 25.87 6.29 0.47
C LYS A 108 25.26 5.14 -0.33
N LEU A 109 24.29 4.41 0.26
CA LEU A 109 23.61 3.30 -0.39
C LEU A 109 22.75 3.74 -1.59
N ILE A 110 22.20 4.94 -1.55
CA ILE A 110 21.52 5.54 -2.71
C ILE A 110 22.55 5.90 -3.79
N ALA A 111 23.66 6.55 -3.41
CA ALA A 111 24.67 7.02 -4.35
C ALA A 111 25.40 5.88 -5.07
N ASP A 112 25.62 4.74 -4.40
CA ASP A 112 26.28 3.56 -5.00
C ASP A 112 25.30 2.61 -5.72
N GLY A 113 24.00 2.95 -5.76
CA GLY A 113 22.96 2.19 -6.44
C GLY A 113 22.48 0.95 -5.68
N THR A 114 22.93 0.72 -4.44
CA THR A 114 22.51 -0.44 -3.63
C THR A 114 21.00 -0.40 -3.33
N VAL A 115 20.47 0.77 -2.96
CA VAL A 115 19.03 0.93 -2.71
C VAL A 115 18.23 0.59 -3.97
N GLN A 116 18.64 1.09 -5.14
CA GLN A 116 17.96 0.81 -6.40
C GLN A 116 17.97 -0.69 -6.72
N LYS A 117 19.09 -1.38 -6.54
CA LYS A 117 19.18 -2.83 -6.75
C LYS A 117 18.25 -3.63 -5.83
N ILE A 118 18.07 -3.16 -4.58
CA ILE A 118 17.13 -3.78 -3.64
C ILE A 118 15.69 -3.52 -4.10
N VAL A 119 15.37 -2.28 -4.50
CA VAL A 119 14.04 -1.92 -5.03
C VAL A 119 13.74 -2.78 -6.25
N ASP A 120 14.62 -2.83 -7.25
CA ASP A 120 14.42 -3.61 -8.47
C ASP A 120 14.23 -5.12 -8.22
N LYS A 121 14.84 -5.63 -7.14
CA LYS A 121 14.70 -7.04 -6.75
C LYS A 121 13.35 -7.36 -6.14
N TYR A 122 12.82 -6.48 -5.30
CA TYR A 122 11.61 -6.75 -4.50
C TYR A 122 10.37 -5.99 -4.99
N ILE A 123 10.58 -4.91 -5.74
CA ILE A 123 9.55 -4.04 -6.32
C ILE A 123 9.95 -3.77 -7.77
N PRO A 124 9.95 -4.79 -8.66
CA PRO A 124 10.35 -4.56 -10.05
C PRO A 124 9.41 -3.54 -10.70
N ALA A 125 9.98 -2.57 -11.39
CA ALA A 125 9.23 -1.73 -12.32
C ALA A 125 8.72 -2.62 -13.47
N ASN A 126 7.43 -2.57 -13.76
CA ASN A 126 6.85 -3.30 -14.88
C ASN A 126 7.26 -2.68 -16.21
#